data_d87731cc9b3e821d6eaed99222404cfa
#
_entry.id   d87731cc9b3e821d6eaed99222404cfa
#
_cell.length_a   1.000
_cell.length_b   1.000
_cell.length_c   1.000
_cell.angle_alpha   90.00
_cell.angle_beta   90.00
_cell.angle_gamma   90.00
#
_symmetry.space_group_name_H-M   'P 1'
#
loop_
_entity.id
_entity.type
_entity.pdbx_description
1 polymer ?
#
loop_
_entity_poly.entity_id
_entity_poly.type
_entity_poly.pdbx_seq_one_letter_code
_entity_poly.pdbx_strand_id
1 'polypeptide(L)' 'MAESRLIEILGPGCAKCEMLAKHAEEAAKALGYDYAVIKIKDPAAIARYGVMQTPALVVDGRVKLVGRVLTAEHLKEYLR' A
#
# COMPACT_ATOMS: atom_id res chain seq x y z
N MET A 1 9.64 -15.38 14.89
CA MET A 1 10.08 -14.17 14.24
C MET A 1 8.89 -13.43 13.63
N ALA A 2 8.92 -12.11 13.69
CA ALA A 2 7.85 -11.33 13.09
C ALA A 2 7.94 -11.40 11.56
N GLU A 3 6.80 -11.44 10.90
CA GLU A 3 6.74 -11.31 9.46
C GLU A 3 7.09 -9.88 9.06
N SER A 4 7.72 -9.72 7.91
CA SER A 4 8.06 -8.40 7.37
C SER A 4 7.33 -8.16 6.07
N ARG A 5 6.89 -6.92 5.86
CA ARG A 5 6.21 -6.52 4.63
C ARG A 5 6.78 -5.22 4.10
N LEU A 6 7.06 -5.19 2.81
CA LEU A 6 7.37 -3.95 2.12
C LEU A 6 6.09 -3.45 1.47
N ILE A 7 5.61 -2.32 1.94
CA ILE A 7 4.35 -1.73 1.48
C ILE A 7 4.68 -0.50 0.65
N GLU A 8 4.21 -0.49 -0.59
CA GLU A 8 4.41 0.65 -1.48
C GLU A 8 3.07 1.23 -1.86
N ILE A 9 2.94 2.54 -1.71
CA ILE A 9 1.72 3.27 -2.04
C ILE A 9 2.01 4.08 -3.30
N LEU A 10 1.34 3.73 -4.37
CA LEU A 10 1.53 4.37 -5.67
C LEU A 10 0.51 5.49 -5.85
N GLY A 11 0.97 6.71 -6.01
CA GLY A 11 0.08 7.83 -6.24
C GLY A 11 0.76 9.18 -6.08
N PRO A 12 0.15 10.24 -6.59
CA PRO A 12 0.78 11.57 -6.63
C PRO A 12 0.77 12.31 -5.29
N GLY A 13 0.35 11.67 -4.20
CA GLY A 13 0.31 12.32 -2.90
C GLY A 13 -1.03 12.95 -2.58
N CYS A 14 -2.10 12.49 -3.21
CA CYS A 14 -3.45 12.98 -2.95
C CYS A 14 -3.96 12.50 -1.58
N ALA A 15 -5.08 13.08 -1.14
CA ALA A 15 -5.69 12.72 0.15
C ALA A 15 -5.97 11.23 0.25
N LYS A 16 -6.46 10.62 -0.83
CA LYS A 16 -6.74 9.19 -0.86
C LYS A 16 -5.46 8.35 -0.74
N CYS A 17 -4.39 8.82 -1.36
CA CYS A 17 -3.09 8.14 -1.29
C CYS A 17 -2.56 8.15 0.15
N GLU A 18 -2.66 9.29 0.82
CA GLU A 18 -2.24 9.42 2.21
C GLU A 18 -3.10 8.55 3.13
N MET A 19 -4.40 8.50 2.88
CA MET A 19 -5.32 7.69 3.66
C MET A 19 -5.01 6.20 3.50
N LEU A 20 -4.74 5.75 2.28
CA LEU A 20 -4.37 4.36 2.04
C LEU A 20 -3.08 4.00 2.77
N ALA A 21 -2.08 4.88 2.73
CA ALA A 21 -0.83 4.66 3.42
C ALA A 21 -1.05 4.51 4.93
N LYS A 22 -1.87 5.38 5.50
CA LYS A 22 -2.19 5.33 6.93
C LYS A 22 -2.89 4.03 7.31
N HIS A 23 -3.90 3.64 6.52
CA HIS A 23 -4.66 2.41 6.79
C HIS A 23 -3.78 1.16 6.63
N ALA A 24 -2.89 1.15 5.65
CA ALA A 24 -1.97 0.03 5.46
C ALA A 24 -1.03 -0.11 6.65
N GLU A 25 -0.53 1.01 7.15
CA GLU A 25 0.34 1.02 8.32
C GLU A 25 -0.39 0.49 9.55
N GLU A 26 -1.63 0.95 9.77
CA GLU A 26 -2.45 0.47 10.88
C GLU A 26 -2.70 -1.03 10.78
N ALA A 27 -2.97 -1.52 9.58
CA ALA A 27 -3.21 -2.95 9.36
C ALA A 27 -1.96 -3.79 9.68
N ALA A 28 -0.79 -3.34 9.24
CA ALA A 28 0.46 -4.03 9.52
C ALA A 28 0.76 -4.07 11.01
N LYS A 29 0.54 -2.96 11.71
CA LYS A 29 0.70 -2.90 13.16
C LYS A 29 -0.24 -3.86 13.86
N ALA A 30 -1.49 -3.91 13.44
CA ALA A 30 -2.49 -4.79 14.05
C ALA A 30 -2.15 -6.26 13.85
N LEU A 31 -1.52 -6.61 12.73
CA LEU A 31 -1.08 -7.98 12.46
C LEU A 31 0.23 -8.32 13.17
N GLY A 32 0.90 -7.35 13.76
CA GLY A 32 2.17 -7.57 14.44
C GLY A 32 3.34 -7.75 13.48
N TYR A 33 3.21 -7.29 12.25
CA TYR A 33 4.28 -7.38 11.26
C TYR A 33 5.26 -6.24 11.39
N ASP A 34 6.53 -6.52 11.09
CA ASP A 34 7.49 -5.47 10.78
C ASP A 34 7.14 -4.96 9.37
N TYR A 35 7.27 -3.68 9.16
CA TYR A 35 6.90 -3.12 7.87
C TYR A 35 7.71 -1.87 7.54
N ALA A 36 7.79 -1.61 6.24
CA ALA A 36 8.25 -0.33 5.72
C ALA A 36 7.17 0.17 4.76
N VAL A 37 6.82 1.45 4.85
CA VAL A 37 5.86 2.07 3.94
C VAL A 37 6.60 3.09 3.10
N ILE A 38 6.56 2.89 1.79
CA ILE A 38 7.22 3.76 0.83
C ILE A 38 6.15 4.36 -0.08
N LYS A 39 6.18 5.68 -0.24
CA LYS A 39 5.27 6.36 -1.15
C LYS A 39 5.98 6.61 -2.46
N ILE A 40 5.40 6.14 -3.55
CA ILE A 40 5.95 6.29 -4.89
C ILE A 40 5.06 7.25 -5.66
N LYS A 41 5.59 8.43 -5.93
CA LYS A 41 4.83 9.53 -6.55
C LYS A 41 5.17 9.74 -8.02
N ASP A 42 6.29 9.22 -8.47
CA ASP A 42 6.76 9.40 -9.85
C ASP A 42 5.85 8.63 -10.81
N PRO A 43 5.21 9.33 -11.78
CA PRO A 43 4.33 8.66 -12.74
C PRO A 43 5.00 7.56 -13.54
N ALA A 44 6.27 7.72 -13.89
CA ALA A 44 7.00 6.70 -14.64
C ALA A 44 7.20 5.43 -13.83
N ALA A 45 7.50 5.60 -12.53
CA ALA A 45 7.66 4.46 -11.64
C ALA A 45 6.33 3.74 -11.43
N ILE A 46 5.25 4.51 -11.27
CA ILE A 46 3.89 3.95 -11.12
C ILE A 46 3.51 3.14 -12.35
N ALA A 47 3.78 3.68 -13.54
CA ALA A 47 3.46 3.01 -14.80
C ALA A 47 4.16 1.67 -14.94
N ARG A 48 5.35 1.51 -14.37
CA ARG A 48 6.10 0.24 -14.43
C ARG A 48 5.38 -0.89 -13.72
N TYR A 49 4.52 -0.57 -12.76
CA TYR A 49 3.71 -1.59 -12.07
C TYR A 49 2.49 -2.01 -12.88
N GLY A 50 2.25 -1.39 -14.04
CA GLY A 50 1.08 -1.69 -14.85
C GLY A 50 -0.22 -1.14 -14.28
N VAL A 51 -0.13 -0.16 -13.39
CA VAL A 51 -1.29 0.41 -12.70
C VAL A 51 -1.84 1.58 -13.49
N MET A 52 -3.14 1.54 -13.75
CA MET A 52 -3.83 2.59 -14.51
C MET A 52 -4.56 3.59 -13.62
N GLN A 53 -4.75 3.29 -12.36
CA GLN A 53 -5.46 4.15 -11.42
C GLN A 53 -4.70 4.25 -10.11
N THR A 54 -4.84 5.39 -9.45
CA THR A 54 -4.25 5.61 -8.13
C THR A 54 -5.33 6.00 -7.13
N PRO A 55 -5.14 5.74 -5.84
CA PRO A 55 -3.96 5.11 -5.25
C PRO A 55 -3.92 3.60 -5.51
N ALA A 56 -2.74 3.02 -5.43
CA ALA A 56 -2.57 1.60 -5.55
C ALA A 56 -1.69 1.08 -4.42
N LEU A 57 -1.94 -0.15 -4.00
CA LEU A 57 -1.20 -0.81 -2.93
C LEU A 57 -0.37 -1.94 -3.50
N VAL A 58 0.93 -1.93 -3.20
CA VAL A 58 1.85 -2.98 -3.57
C VAL A 58 2.43 -3.56 -2.28
N VAL A 59 2.38 -4.88 -2.15
CA VAL A 59 2.92 -5.57 -0.98
C VAL A 59 3.94 -6.60 -1.46
N ASP A 60 5.17 -6.45 -0.99
CA ASP A 60 6.28 -7.35 -1.35
C ASP A 60 6.41 -7.54 -2.87
N GLY A 61 6.29 -6.44 -3.60
CA GLY A 61 6.45 -6.43 -5.05
C GLY A 61 5.22 -6.82 -5.85
N ARG A 62 4.10 -7.14 -5.19
CA ARG A 62 2.87 -7.54 -5.87
C ARG A 62 1.80 -6.48 -5.72
N VAL A 63 1.18 -6.09 -6.83
CA VAL A 63 0.06 -5.15 -6.80
C VAL A 63 -1.15 -5.86 -6.22
N LYS A 64 -1.65 -5.34 -5.10
CA LYS A 64 -2.77 -5.94 -4.37
C LYS A 64 -4.07 -5.19 -4.53
N LEU A 65 -4.02 -3.88 -4.76
CA LEU A 65 -5.19 -3.03 -4.77
C LEU A 65 -4.94 -1.86 -5.71
N VAL A 66 -5.92 -1.53 -6.55
CA VAL A 66 -5.79 -0.46 -7.53
C VAL A 66 -7.03 0.43 -7.48
N GLY A 67 -6.81 1.73 -7.36
CA GLY A 67 -7.87 2.73 -7.48
C GLY A 67 -8.86 2.77 -6.32
N ARG A 68 -8.52 2.18 -5.18
CA ARG A 68 -9.44 2.10 -4.04
C ARG A 68 -8.72 2.38 -2.73
N VAL A 69 -9.48 2.87 -1.76
CA VAL A 69 -9.02 2.99 -0.38
C VAL A 69 -9.91 2.08 0.47
N LEU A 70 -9.28 1.16 1.18
CA LEU A 70 -9.98 0.27 2.08
C LEU A 70 -9.62 0.61 3.52
N THR A 71 -10.46 0.17 4.46
CA THR A 71 -10.18 0.35 5.89
C THR A 71 -8.99 -0.54 6.29
N ALA A 72 -8.38 -0.22 7.43
CA ALA A 72 -7.31 -1.04 7.98
C ALA A 72 -7.76 -2.49 8.16
N GLU A 73 -9.00 -2.69 8.60
CA GLU A 73 -9.54 -4.02 8.83
C GLU A 73 -9.55 -4.85 7.54
N HIS A 74 -10.00 -4.27 6.43
CA HIS A 74 -10.00 -4.94 5.14
C HIS A 74 -8.58 -5.16 4.60
N LEU A 75 -7.69 -4.20 4.83
CA LEU A 75 -6.32 -4.29 4.32
C LEU A 75 -5.53 -5.42 4.97
N LYS A 76 -5.91 -5.88 6.14
CA LYS A 76 -5.26 -7.02 6.79
C LYS A 76 -5.22 -8.24 5.87
N GLU A 77 -6.30 -8.45 5.10
CA GLU A 77 -6.36 -9.58 4.18
C GLU A 77 -5.32 -9.48 3.07
N TYR A 78 -5.01 -8.25 2.66
CA TYR A 78 -4.04 -8.03 1.58
C TYR A 78 -2.60 -8.07 2.06
N LEU A 79 -2.39 -7.88 3.37
CA LEU A 79 -1.04 -7.86 3.94
C LEU A 79 -0.59 -9.24 4.44
N ARG A 80 -1.50 -10.14 4.62
CA ARG A 80 -1.19 -11.50 5.11
C ARG A 80 -0.40 -12.34 4.12
#